data_b60d83ca69f0758b303219dcd6be989a
#
_entry.id   b60d83ca69f0758b303219dcd6be989a
#
_cell.length_a   1.000
_cell.length_b   1.000
_cell.length_c   1.000
_cell.angle_alpha   90.00
_cell.angle_beta   90.00
_cell.angle_gamma   90.00
#
_symmetry.space_group_name_H-M   'P 1'
#
loop_
_entity.id
_entity.type
_entity.pdbx_description
1 polymer ?
#
loop_
_entity_poly.entity_id
_entity_poly.type
_entity_poly.pdbx_seq_one_letter_code
_entity_poly.pdbx_strand_id
1 'polypeptide(L)'
;MNKNKSGRTHRMPSIRKNYTYNLIYQVMTLLTPFITTPYLSRVLGPDGTGIQSYTNSVVQYFAIAAALGTASYGQREIAMHRDDREALNRLFWEIELLCAGTTAVCLVFWLGVIGCSKEYAPYYAALSMTLIAVAFDISWFFGGLEEYGLIVLRNMAVKCVGIVLLFLFIRTKNDLLLYVALTAATGLLGNISMWGYLKPFVRKPDIRQLKPLRHLKETLVYFIPTIATSVYTILDKTMLGWFTDGDKSQNGYYEYATGFVNMSKILIMSFNAVMSARMSYLFGAGKLDEVRERLRGSLDFVLLLAIPITLGLSGIAAGFVPWFLGDAYLPVIPLMYVCAPLVLVVGLSDCLGSQILTPAGLRAQSGRAIVGGAVVNFILNLILIPKFQSYGAAAASVAAECFITLLYLRLGKGFVTLPLLWKYSWRRLIAGVCMFISVAVLGRTLVKLWGYSPAVTFLQIGVGAVVYGMILLVLRDPFIWKQVERIIKKQEYV
;
A
#
# COMPACT_ATOMS: atom_id res chain seq x y z
N MET A 1 24.70 -39.35 33.22
CA MET A 1 25.40 -38.64 32.15
C MET A 1 24.75 -39.02 30.82
N ASN A 2 23.74 -38.28 30.37
CA ASN A 2 23.12 -38.44 29.06
C ASN A 2 23.28 -37.10 28.30
N LYS A 3 24.24 -37.08 27.36
CA LYS A 3 24.44 -35.96 26.47
C LYS A 3 23.32 -35.96 25.44
N ASN A 4 22.33 -35.05 25.60
CA ASN A 4 21.36 -34.74 24.58
C ASN A 4 22.04 -33.95 23.45
N LYS A 5 22.32 -34.61 22.33
CA LYS A 5 22.75 -34.04 21.05
C LYS A 5 21.52 -33.41 20.35
N SER A 6 21.19 -32.17 20.60
CA SER A 6 20.44 -31.30 19.68
C SER A 6 20.33 -29.84 20.18
N GLY A 7 21.41 -29.31 20.71
CA GLY A 7 21.49 -27.88 21.04
C GLY A 7 21.87 -27.01 19.79
N ARG A 8 21.02 -26.93 18.79
CA ARG A 8 21.06 -25.76 17.92
C ARG A 8 20.27 -24.65 18.62
N THR A 9 20.99 -23.86 19.43
CA THR A 9 20.50 -22.54 19.83
C THR A 9 20.18 -21.79 18.54
N HIS A 10 18.92 -21.46 18.31
CA HIS A 10 18.54 -20.56 17.23
C HIS A 10 19.31 -19.24 17.46
N ARG A 11 20.35 -19.01 16.69
CA ARG A 11 21.00 -17.71 16.63
C ARG A 11 19.92 -16.74 16.15
N MET A 12 19.49 -15.81 16.99
CA MET A 12 18.56 -14.76 16.58
C MET A 12 19.10 -14.11 15.31
N PRO A 13 18.27 -14.00 14.24
CA PRO A 13 18.69 -13.35 13.02
C PRO A 13 19.12 -11.92 13.34
N SER A 14 20.23 -11.47 12.77
CA SER A 14 20.71 -10.12 12.99
C SER A 14 19.68 -9.10 12.53
N ILE A 15 19.20 -8.23 13.41
CA ILE A 15 18.25 -7.14 13.12
C ILE A 15 18.71 -6.35 11.88
N ARG A 16 20.03 -6.10 11.76
CA ARG A 16 20.65 -5.41 10.63
C ARG A 16 20.46 -6.16 9.32
N LYS A 17 20.58 -7.50 9.34
CA LYS A 17 20.38 -8.36 8.16
C LYS A 17 18.91 -8.37 7.72
N ASN A 18 17.98 -8.52 8.66
CA ASN A 18 16.55 -8.48 8.38
C ASN A 18 16.09 -7.12 7.82
N TYR A 19 16.65 -6.02 8.36
CA TYR A 19 16.40 -4.67 7.84
C TYR A 19 16.89 -4.53 6.39
N THR A 20 18.10 -5.01 6.08
CA THR A 20 18.64 -4.95 4.71
C THR A 20 17.79 -5.75 3.73
N TYR A 21 17.36 -6.96 4.09
CA TYR A 21 16.46 -7.75 3.25
C TYR A 21 15.14 -7.05 2.98
N ASN A 22 14.53 -6.49 4.02
CA ASN A 22 13.27 -5.75 3.87
C ASN A 22 13.43 -4.51 2.97
N LEU A 23 14.54 -3.78 3.10
CA LEU A 23 14.84 -2.64 2.24
C LEU A 23 14.97 -3.05 0.77
N ILE A 24 15.73 -4.13 0.48
CA ILE A 24 15.87 -4.66 -0.89
C ILE A 24 14.50 -5.06 -1.45
N TYR A 25 13.69 -5.74 -0.66
CA TYR A 25 12.34 -6.14 -1.06
C TYR A 25 11.43 -4.93 -1.36
N GLN A 26 11.48 -3.89 -0.54
CA GLN A 26 10.73 -2.65 -0.77
C GLN A 26 11.16 -1.97 -2.07
N VAL A 27 12.47 -1.87 -2.33
CA VAL A 27 13.01 -1.32 -3.58
C VAL A 27 12.53 -2.15 -4.79
N MET A 28 12.61 -3.47 -4.74
CA MET A 28 12.08 -4.34 -5.80
C MET A 28 10.58 -4.16 -6.00
N THR A 29 9.83 -4.00 -4.91
CA THR A 29 8.37 -3.78 -4.99
C THR A 29 8.03 -2.47 -5.68
N LEU A 30 8.84 -1.42 -5.47
CA LEU A 30 8.73 -0.15 -6.16
C LEU A 30 9.11 -0.24 -7.64
N LEU A 31 10.21 -0.94 -7.95
CA LEU A 31 10.73 -1.02 -9.32
C LEU A 31 9.91 -1.94 -10.23
N THR A 32 9.30 -2.99 -9.67
CA THR A 32 8.50 -3.95 -10.45
C THR A 32 7.45 -3.28 -11.35
N PRO A 33 6.57 -2.39 -10.85
CA PRO A 33 5.60 -1.71 -11.70
C PRO A 33 6.24 -0.83 -12.79
N PHE A 34 7.39 -0.21 -12.54
CA PHE A 34 8.08 0.58 -13.57
C PHE A 34 8.54 -0.26 -14.75
N ILE A 35 8.81 -1.55 -14.52
CA ILE A 35 9.23 -2.51 -15.56
C ILE A 35 7.99 -3.12 -16.24
N THR A 36 7.00 -3.56 -15.46
CA THR A 36 5.87 -4.35 -15.97
C THR A 36 4.73 -3.49 -16.50
N THR A 37 4.45 -2.34 -15.89
CA THR A 37 3.30 -1.50 -16.27
C THR A 37 3.39 -0.97 -17.70
N PRO A 38 4.54 -0.42 -18.19
CA PRO A 38 4.61 0.07 -19.57
C PRO A 38 4.37 -1.02 -20.62
N TYR A 39 4.74 -2.24 -20.30
CA TYR A 39 4.51 -3.40 -21.15
C TYR A 39 3.04 -3.82 -21.12
N LEU A 40 2.50 -4.06 -19.93
CA LEU A 40 1.13 -4.54 -19.75
C LEU A 40 0.10 -3.53 -20.27
N SER A 41 0.32 -2.24 -20.06
CA SER A 41 -0.59 -1.20 -20.55
C SER A 41 -0.72 -1.24 -22.07
N ARG A 42 0.38 -1.46 -22.79
CA ARG A 42 0.37 -1.54 -24.25
C ARG A 42 -0.19 -2.86 -24.78
N VAL A 43 0.13 -3.96 -24.10
CA VAL A 43 -0.30 -5.30 -24.54
C VAL A 43 -1.78 -5.53 -24.24
N LEU A 44 -2.22 -5.29 -23.00
CA LEU A 44 -3.59 -5.60 -22.58
C LEU A 44 -4.58 -4.45 -22.87
N GLY A 45 -4.08 -3.21 -22.94
CA GLY A 45 -4.91 -2.02 -23.10
C GLY A 45 -5.76 -1.68 -21.88
N PRO A 46 -6.53 -0.56 -21.95
CA PRO A 46 -7.35 -0.10 -20.82
C PRO A 46 -8.43 -1.09 -20.40
N ASP A 47 -9.10 -1.72 -21.36
CA ASP A 47 -10.16 -2.70 -21.09
C ASP A 47 -9.63 -3.95 -20.38
N GLY A 48 -8.51 -4.50 -20.87
CA GLY A 48 -7.88 -5.66 -20.24
C GLY A 48 -7.41 -5.36 -18.81
N THR A 49 -6.76 -4.21 -18.61
CA THR A 49 -6.39 -3.74 -17.28
C THR A 49 -7.62 -3.52 -16.40
N GLY A 50 -8.70 -2.98 -16.98
CA GLY A 50 -9.96 -2.74 -16.27
C GLY A 50 -10.64 -4.02 -15.80
N ILE A 51 -10.74 -5.03 -16.68
CA ILE A 51 -11.27 -6.35 -16.32
C ILE A 51 -10.44 -6.98 -15.19
N GLN A 52 -9.13 -6.94 -15.31
CA GLN A 52 -8.23 -7.47 -14.28
C GLN A 52 -8.39 -6.73 -12.95
N SER A 53 -8.46 -5.40 -12.95
CA SER A 53 -8.64 -4.59 -11.75
C SER A 53 -9.99 -4.87 -11.08
N TYR A 54 -11.07 -4.93 -11.85
CA TYR A 54 -12.42 -5.24 -11.36
C TYR A 54 -12.50 -6.65 -10.78
N THR A 55 -12.12 -7.67 -11.54
CA THR A 55 -12.22 -9.08 -11.10
C THR A 55 -11.33 -9.34 -9.89
N ASN A 56 -10.14 -8.73 -9.85
CA ASN A 56 -9.27 -8.79 -8.68
C ASN A 56 -9.89 -8.07 -7.45
N SER A 57 -10.60 -6.97 -7.63
CA SER A 57 -11.28 -6.29 -6.52
C SER A 57 -12.34 -7.20 -5.87
N VAL A 58 -13.09 -7.95 -6.65
CA VAL A 58 -14.10 -8.88 -6.14
C VAL A 58 -13.47 -10.03 -5.34
N VAL A 59 -12.42 -10.68 -5.86
CA VAL A 59 -11.76 -11.79 -5.15
C VAL A 59 -11.09 -11.33 -3.85
N GLN A 60 -10.63 -10.09 -3.78
CA GLN A 60 -10.00 -9.55 -2.57
C GLN A 60 -10.94 -9.52 -1.35
N TYR A 61 -12.24 -9.29 -1.52
CA TYR A 61 -13.20 -9.40 -0.41
C TYR A 61 -13.23 -10.81 0.17
N PHE A 62 -13.27 -11.81 -0.70
CA PHE A 62 -13.24 -13.22 -0.28
C PHE A 62 -11.89 -13.59 0.33
N ALA A 63 -10.78 -13.08 -0.20
CA ALA A 63 -9.45 -13.33 0.34
C ALA A 63 -9.28 -12.74 1.75
N ILE A 64 -9.80 -11.53 2.00
CA ILE A 64 -9.81 -10.90 3.33
C ILE A 64 -10.69 -11.70 4.29
N ALA A 65 -11.88 -12.15 3.85
CA ALA A 65 -12.77 -12.98 4.66
C ALA A 65 -12.14 -14.35 4.96
N ALA A 66 -11.48 -14.98 3.97
CA ALA A 66 -10.78 -16.26 4.14
C ALA A 66 -9.62 -16.17 5.15
N ALA A 67 -8.83 -15.10 5.07
CA ALA A 67 -7.73 -14.86 6.00
C ALA A 67 -8.19 -14.59 7.44
N LEU A 68 -9.38 -14.05 7.65
CA LEU A 68 -10.04 -13.82 8.94
C LEU A 68 -9.13 -13.20 10.04
N GLY A 69 -8.11 -12.42 9.66
CA GLY A 69 -7.14 -11.84 10.60
C GLY A 69 -6.12 -12.83 11.17
N THR A 70 -6.09 -14.08 10.69
CA THR A 70 -5.18 -15.13 11.17
C THR A 70 -3.72 -14.77 11.03
N ALA A 71 -3.34 -14.01 9.99
CA ALA A 71 -1.96 -13.60 9.80
C ALA A 71 -1.42 -12.74 10.97
N SER A 72 -2.14 -11.69 11.36
CA SER A 72 -1.72 -10.81 12.46
C SER A 72 -1.81 -11.49 13.83
N TYR A 73 -2.89 -12.24 14.04
CA TYR A 73 -3.08 -13.03 15.26
C TYR A 73 -2.00 -14.10 15.38
N GLY A 74 -1.81 -14.91 14.35
CA GLY A 74 -0.84 -16.01 14.35
C GLY A 74 0.60 -15.53 14.53
N GLN A 75 1.00 -14.46 13.86
CA GLN A 75 2.32 -13.86 14.05
C GLN A 75 2.57 -13.48 15.51
N ARG A 76 1.60 -12.89 16.18
CA ARG A 76 1.70 -12.53 17.60
C ARG A 76 1.80 -13.77 18.49
N GLU A 77 0.93 -14.76 18.31
CA GLU A 77 0.90 -15.98 19.14
C GLU A 77 2.19 -16.79 19.00
N ILE A 78 2.71 -16.94 17.78
CA ILE A 78 4.00 -17.61 17.55
C ILE A 78 5.15 -16.83 18.21
N ALA A 79 5.16 -15.51 18.13
CA ALA A 79 6.19 -14.70 18.79
C ALA A 79 6.19 -14.86 20.30
N MET A 80 5.00 -14.98 20.92
CA MET A 80 4.86 -15.17 22.37
C MET A 80 5.25 -16.57 22.85
N HIS A 81 5.10 -17.59 22.00
CA HIS A 81 5.34 -18.99 22.37
C HIS A 81 6.56 -19.61 21.65
N ARG A 82 7.44 -18.79 21.09
CA ARG A 82 8.55 -19.24 20.23
C ARG A 82 9.54 -20.21 20.91
N ASP A 83 9.65 -20.14 22.23
CA ASP A 83 10.58 -20.98 23.02
C ASP A 83 9.93 -22.32 23.46
N ASP A 84 8.60 -22.45 23.34
CA ASP A 84 7.85 -23.67 23.63
C ASP A 84 7.47 -24.41 22.34
N ARG A 85 8.21 -25.47 22.02
CA ARG A 85 8.03 -26.26 20.80
C ARG A 85 6.67 -26.96 20.69
N GLU A 86 6.11 -27.40 21.82
CA GLU A 86 4.82 -28.10 21.80
C GLU A 86 3.68 -27.11 21.58
N ALA A 87 3.70 -25.99 22.30
CA ALA A 87 2.75 -24.91 22.09
C ALA A 87 2.84 -24.36 20.67
N LEU A 88 4.05 -24.10 20.15
CA LEU A 88 4.30 -23.62 18.81
C LEU A 88 3.74 -24.57 17.73
N ASN A 89 3.98 -25.88 17.89
CA ASN A 89 3.48 -26.89 16.96
C ASN A 89 1.94 -26.93 16.96
N ARG A 90 1.32 -26.91 18.14
CA ARG A 90 -0.14 -26.91 18.27
C ARG A 90 -0.76 -25.63 17.73
N LEU A 91 -0.23 -24.46 18.10
CA LEU A 91 -0.71 -23.16 17.64
C LEU A 91 -0.65 -23.04 16.12
N PHE A 92 0.46 -23.47 15.50
CA PHE A 92 0.58 -23.47 14.04
C PHE A 92 -0.57 -24.23 13.40
N TRP A 93 -0.79 -25.47 13.77
CA TRP A 93 -1.81 -26.31 13.14
C TRP A 93 -3.23 -25.84 13.43
N GLU A 94 -3.50 -25.35 14.66
CA GLU A 94 -4.83 -24.83 15.00
C GLU A 94 -5.18 -23.58 14.21
N ILE A 95 -4.26 -22.64 14.06
CA ILE A 95 -4.47 -21.41 13.30
C ILE A 95 -4.55 -21.70 11.80
N GLU A 96 -3.69 -22.58 11.30
CA GLU A 96 -3.67 -22.97 9.88
C GLU A 96 -4.95 -23.72 9.49
N LEU A 97 -5.43 -24.64 10.32
CA LEU A 97 -6.69 -25.35 10.09
C LEU A 97 -7.89 -24.40 10.16
N LEU A 98 -7.85 -23.38 11.01
CA LEU A 98 -8.88 -22.34 11.04
C LEU A 98 -8.87 -21.57 9.71
N CYS A 99 -7.71 -21.13 9.24
CA CYS A 99 -7.55 -20.42 7.97
C CYS A 99 -7.97 -21.29 6.76
N ALA A 100 -7.59 -22.55 6.74
CA ALA A 100 -8.00 -23.49 5.70
C ALA A 100 -9.52 -23.72 5.72
N GLY A 101 -10.13 -23.83 6.89
CA GLY A 101 -11.58 -23.97 7.05
C GLY A 101 -12.35 -22.74 6.58
N THR A 102 -11.93 -21.54 6.97
CA THR A 102 -12.55 -20.29 6.48
C THR A 102 -12.35 -20.10 4.98
N THR A 103 -11.18 -20.47 4.44
CA THR A 103 -10.92 -20.46 3.01
C THR A 103 -11.84 -21.43 2.27
N ALA A 104 -12.04 -22.65 2.79
CA ALA A 104 -12.95 -23.62 2.19
C ALA A 104 -14.39 -23.09 2.14
N VAL A 105 -14.87 -22.48 3.22
CA VAL A 105 -16.19 -21.82 3.25
C VAL A 105 -16.28 -20.70 2.21
N CYS A 106 -15.27 -19.83 2.14
CA CYS A 106 -15.21 -18.76 1.13
C CYS A 106 -15.19 -19.30 -0.31
N LEU A 107 -14.49 -20.44 -0.56
CA LEU A 107 -14.47 -21.09 -1.87
C LEU A 107 -15.85 -21.61 -2.28
N VAL A 108 -16.65 -22.14 -1.35
CA VAL A 108 -18.04 -22.57 -1.64
C VAL A 108 -18.87 -21.38 -2.13
N PHE A 109 -18.83 -20.24 -1.42
CA PHE A 109 -19.51 -19.03 -1.87
C PHE A 109 -18.94 -18.48 -3.18
N TRP A 110 -17.62 -18.60 -3.37
CA TRP A 110 -16.93 -18.18 -4.60
C TRP A 110 -17.39 -18.96 -5.82
N LEU A 111 -17.64 -20.26 -5.69
CA LEU A 111 -18.23 -21.06 -6.76
C LEU A 111 -19.61 -20.53 -7.18
N GLY A 112 -20.39 -20.03 -6.23
CA GLY A 112 -21.64 -19.32 -6.52
C GLY A 112 -21.42 -18.05 -7.34
N VAL A 113 -20.40 -17.24 -7.01
CA VAL A 113 -20.03 -16.04 -7.80
C VAL A 113 -19.63 -16.41 -9.22
N ILE A 114 -18.84 -17.46 -9.41
CA ILE A 114 -18.47 -17.98 -10.74
C ILE A 114 -19.73 -18.38 -11.53
N GLY A 115 -20.64 -19.12 -10.89
CA GLY A 115 -21.88 -19.59 -11.54
C GLY A 115 -22.83 -18.47 -11.94
N CYS A 116 -22.89 -17.39 -11.15
CA CYS A 116 -23.75 -16.23 -11.41
C CYS A 116 -23.19 -15.29 -12.49
N SER A 117 -21.88 -15.28 -12.71
CA SER A 117 -21.19 -14.33 -13.57
C SER A 117 -20.78 -14.94 -14.91
N LYS A 118 -21.66 -14.86 -15.92
CA LYS A 118 -21.39 -15.46 -17.25
C LYS A 118 -20.15 -14.84 -17.91
N GLU A 119 -20.00 -13.54 -17.87
CA GLU A 119 -18.93 -12.81 -18.58
C GLU A 119 -17.56 -12.98 -17.92
N TYR A 120 -17.49 -12.90 -16.59
CA TYR A 120 -16.23 -12.93 -15.84
C TYR A 120 -15.89 -14.31 -15.28
N ALA A 121 -16.73 -15.35 -15.53
CA ALA A 121 -16.53 -16.69 -15.00
C ALA A 121 -15.14 -17.28 -15.25
N PRO A 122 -14.52 -17.16 -16.44
CA PRO A 122 -13.16 -17.68 -16.67
C PRO A 122 -12.11 -16.97 -15.78
N TYR A 123 -12.22 -15.66 -15.61
CA TYR A 123 -11.32 -14.89 -14.77
C TYR A 123 -11.49 -15.25 -13.29
N TYR A 124 -12.73 -15.39 -12.84
CA TYR A 124 -13.04 -15.80 -11.47
C TYR A 124 -12.58 -17.23 -11.19
N ALA A 125 -12.69 -18.14 -12.17
CA ALA A 125 -12.14 -19.49 -12.05
C ALA A 125 -10.61 -19.47 -11.90
N ALA A 126 -9.90 -18.65 -12.67
CA ALA A 126 -8.46 -18.46 -12.52
C ALA A 126 -8.11 -17.85 -11.15
N LEU A 127 -8.88 -16.86 -10.67
CA LEU A 127 -8.69 -16.21 -9.39
C LEU A 127 -9.01 -17.10 -8.18
N SER A 128 -9.65 -18.27 -8.37
CA SER A 128 -9.79 -19.27 -7.30
C SER A 128 -8.44 -19.68 -6.72
N MET A 129 -7.38 -19.67 -7.54
CA MET A 129 -6.00 -19.90 -7.06
C MET A 129 -5.54 -18.85 -6.05
N THR A 130 -6.01 -17.61 -6.16
CA THR A 130 -5.73 -16.55 -5.19
C THR A 130 -6.37 -16.85 -3.84
N LEU A 131 -7.60 -17.37 -3.81
CA LEU A 131 -8.26 -17.80 -2.56
C LEU A 131 -7.57 -19.02 -1.96
N ILE A 132 -7.23 -20.00 -2.78
CA ILE A 132 -6.47 -21.17 -2.32
C ILE A 132 -5.11 -20.74 -1.74
N ALA A 133 -4.46 -19.74 -2.36
CA ALA A 133 -3.19 -19.22 -1.88
C ALA A 133 -3.27 -18.64 -0.46
N VAL A 134 -4.44 -18.16 0.01
CA VAL A 134 -4.63 -17.70 1.38
C VAL A 134 -4.44 -18.85 2.39
N ALA A 135 -5.00 -20.04 2.10
CA ALA A 135 -4.85 -21.21 2.96
C ALA A 135 -3.42 -21.80 2.95
N PHE A 136 -2.57 -21.39 2.04
CA PHE A 136 -1.16 -21.82 2.01
C PHE A 136 -0.18 -20.73 2.46
N ASP A 137 -0.68 -19.55 2.84
CA ASP A 137 0.19 -18.46 3.30
C ASP A 137 0.56 -18.61 4.78
N ILE A 138 1.69 -19.25 5.02
CA ILE A 138 2.30 -19.43 6.34
C ILE A 138 3.38 -18.39 6.66
N SER A 139 3.41 -17.26 5.93
CA SER A 139 4.39 -16.18 6.16
C SER A 139 4.29 -15.60 7.58
N TRP A 140 3.10 -15.59 8.16
CA TRP A 140 2.84 -15.17 9.53
C TRP A 140 3.62 -15.99 10.56
N PHE A 141 3.81 -17.29 10.33
CA PHE A 141 4.58 -18.17 11.21
C PHE A 141 6.06 -17.78 11.24
N PHE A 142 6.67 -17.60 10.06
CA PHE A 142 8.05 -17.16 9.96
C PHE A 142 8.25 -15.72 10.42
N GLY A 143 7.23 -14.86 10.24
CA GLY A 143 7.20 -13.51 10.82
C GLY A 143 7.23 -13.52 12.35
N GLY A 144 6.48 -14.43 12.99
CA GLY A 144 6.50 -14.64 14.44
C GLY A 144 7.84 -15.15 14.97
N LEU A 145 8.54 -15.94 14.17
CA LEU A 145 9.91 -16.42 14.48
C LEU A 145 11.01 -15.41 14.14
N GLU A 146 10.66 -14.23 13.60
CA GLU A 146 11.60 -13.21 13.10
C GLU A 146 12.48 -13.68 11.92
N GLU A 147 12.11 -14.77 11.24
CA GLU A 147 12.80 -15.33 10.07
C GLU A 147 12.41 -14.61 8.77
N TYR A 148 12.48 -13.26 8.79
CA TYR A 148 12.10 -12.42 7.65
C TYR A 148 12.92 -12.68 6.37
N GLY A 149 14.13 -13.19 6.51
CA GLY A 149 14.99 -13.52 5.37
C GLY A 149 14.37 -14.54 4.42
N LEU A 150 13.69 -15.56 4.95
CA LEU A 150 13.00 -16.58 4.15
C LEU A 150 11.81 -15.97 3.38
N ILE A 151 11.01 -15.14 4.07
CA ILE A 151 9.85 -14.46 3.48
C ILE A 151 10.30 -13.57 2.32
N VAL A 152 11.34 -12.76 2.56
CA VAL A 152 11.85 -11.80 1.58
C VAL A 152 12.44 -12.53 0.36
N LEU A 153 13.29 -13.55 0.58
CA LEU A 153 13.91 -14.31 -0.50
C LEU A 153 12.86 -14.98 -1.40
N ARG A 154 11.86 -15.62 -0.78
CA ARG A 154 10.73 -16.20 -1.51
C ARG A 154 9.98 -15.17 -2.32
N ASN A 155 9.61 -14.04 -1.69
CA ASN A 155 8.85 -12.97 -2.36
C ASN A 155 9.64 -12.40 -3.56
N MET A 156 10.96 -12.24 -3.42
CA MET A 156 11.83 -11.82 -4.52
C MET A 156 11.86 -12.85 -5.65
N ALA A 157 12.01 -14.13 -5.31
CA ALA A 157 12.02 -15.20 -6.31
C ALA A 157 10.69 -15.27 -7.08
N VAL A 158 9.55 -15.22 -6.36
CA VAL A 158 8.21 -15.21 -6.98
C VAL A 158 8.03 -14.01 -7.91
N LYS A 159 8.47 -12.81 -7.50
CA LYS A 159 8.41 -11.62 -8.36
C LYS A 159 9.28 -11.74 -9.60
N CYS A 160 10.52 -12.21 -9.46
CA CYS A 160 11.41 -12.42 -10.62
C CYS A 160 10.82 -13.43 -11.60
N VAL A 161 10.34 -14.58 -11.10
CA VAL A 161 9.68 -15.61 -11.92
C VAL A 161 8.42 -15.03 -12.58
N GLY A 162 7.58 -14.31 -11.84
CA GLY A 162 6.38 -13.67 -12.36
C GLY A 162 6.68 -12.69 -13.49
N ILE A 163 7.72 -11.85 -13.36
CA ILE A 163 8.16 -10.92 -14.40
C ILE A 163 8.64 -11.67 -15.65
N VAL A 164 9.45 -12.71 -15.47
CA VAL A 164 9.95 -13.52 -16.59
C VAL A 164 8.79 -14.20 -17.34
N LEU A 165 7.87 -14.85 -16.61
CA LEU A 165 6.70 -15.51 -17.21
C LEU A 165 5.80 -14.50 -17.91
N LEU A 166 5.62 -13.29 -17.36
CA LEU A 166 4.84 -12.23 -17.97
C LEU A 166 5.41 -11.88 -19.36
N PHE A 167 6.70 -11.58 -19.47
CA PHE A 167 7.31 -11.22 -20.76
C PHE A 167 7.37 -12.38 -21.76
N LEU A 168 7.43 -13.62 -21.29
CA LEU A 168 7.45 -14.81 -22.16
C LEU A 168 6.09 -15.13 -22.76
N PHE A 169 5.02 -15.04 -21.96
CA PHE A 169 3.72 -15.59 -22.31
C PHE A 169 2.65 -14.55 -22.65
N ILE A 170 2.73 -13.32 -22.13
CA ILE A 170 1.70 -12.30 -22.35
C ILE A 170 2.15 -11.38 -23.49
N ARG A 171 1.62 -11.59 -24.69
CA ARG A 171 2.05 -10.85 -25.90
C ARG A 171 0.91 -10.14 -26.62
N THR A 172 -0.32 -10.54 -26.40
CA THR A 172 -1.51 -10.02 -27.08
C THR A 172 -2.63 -9.69 -26.10
N LYS A 173 -3.61 -8.92 -26.54
CA LYS A 173 -4.81 -8.61 -25.74
C LYS A 173 -5.58 -9.86 -25.30
N ASN A 174 -5.54 -10.92 -26.13
CA ASN A 174 -6.24 -12.18 -25.86
C ASN A 174 -5.60 -12.98 -24.71
N ASP A 175 -4.38 -12.65 -24.32
CA ASP A 175 -3.66 -13.33 -23.25
C ASP A 175 -4.08 -12.84 -21.84
N LEU A 176 -5.12 -12.01 -21.73
CA LEU A 176 -5.60 -11.47 -20.46
C LEU A 176 -5.94 -12.58 -19.45
N LEU A 177 -6.66 -13.62 -19.88
CA LEU A 177 -6.99 -14.74 -18.98
C LEU A 177 -5.72 -15.46 -18.52
N LEU A 178 -4.76 -15.66 -19.42
CA LEU A 178 -3.46 -16.26 -19.10
C LEU A 178 -2.68 -15.37 -18.10
N TYR A 179 -2.72 -14.06 -18.27
CA TYR A 179 -2.10 -13.11 -17.34
C TYR A 179 -2.69 -13.22 -15.92
N VAL A 180 -4.02 -13.24 -15.80
CA VAL A 180 -4.71 -13.42 -14.52
C VAL A 180 -4.35 -14.77 -13.89
N ALA A 181 -4.38 -15.85 -14.68
CA ALA A 181 -4.03 -17.20 -14.22
C ALA A 181 -2.57 -17.31 -13.78
N LEU A 182 -1.62 -16.76 -14.55
CA LEU A 182 -0.20 -16.74 -14.20
C LEU A 182 0.07 -15.97 -12.91
N THR A 183 -0.57 -14.82 -12.74
CA THR A 183 -0.41 -14.00 -11.52
C THR A 183 -0.94 -14.75 -10.30
N ALA A 184 -2.12 -15.35 -10.38
CA ALA A 184 -2.71 -16.14 -9.31
C ALA A 184 -1.88 -17.41 -9.01
N ALA A 185 -1.45 -18.13 -10.04
CA ALA A 185 -0.64 -19.35 -9.90
C ALA A 185 0.74 -19.06 -9.29
N THR A 186 1.43 -18.01 -9.72
CA THR A 186 2.72 -17.63 -9.12
C THR A 186 2.60 -17.27 -7.65
N GLY A 187 1.51 -16.59 -7.27
CA GLY A 187 1.20 -16.32 -5.86
C GLY A 187 0.98 -17.59 -5.06
N LEU A 188 0.16 -18.51 -5.55
CA LEU A 188 -0.13 -19.80 -4.93
C LEU A 188 1.14 -20.65 -4.78
N LEU A 189 1.89 -20.86 -5.86
CA LEU A 189 3.15 -21.62 -5.84
C LEU A 189 4.18 -20.98 -4.90
N GLY A 190 4.23 -19.66 -4.86
CA GLY A 190 5.05 -18.94 -3.91
C GLY A 190 4.68 -19.25 -2.46
N ASN A 191 3.40 -19.29 -2.11
CA ASN A 191 2.96 -19.65 -0.76
C ASN A 191 3.24 -21.12 -0.45
N ILE A 192 2.94 -22.03 -1.37
CA ILE A 192 3.24 -23.48 -1.23
C ILE A 192 4.74 -23.70 -1.00
N SER A 193 5.62 -22.96 -1.65
CA SER A 193 7.08 -23.13 -1.54
C SER A 193 7.58 -22.94 -0.10
N MET A 194 6.89 -22.11 0.71
CA MET A 194 7.25 -21.88 2.12
C MET A 194 7.08 -23.13 3.00
N TRP A 195 6.18 -24.04 2.64
CA TRP A 195 5.95 -25.28 3.38
C TRP A 195 7.18 -26.20 3.39
N GLY A 196 8.04 -26.08 2.38
CA GLY A 196 9.32 -26.80 2.37
C GLY A 196 10.26 -26.43 3.51
N TYR A 197 10.18 -25.20 4.00
CA TYR A 197 10.99 -24.67 5.10
C TYR A 197 10.40 -24.97 6.48
N LEU A 198 9.17 -25.51 6.55
CA LEU A 198 8.46 -25.73 7.79
C LEU A 198 9.01 -26.94 8.61
N LYS A 199 9.53 -27.97 7.93
CA LYS A 199 9.96 -29.24 8.51
C LYS A 199 10.85 -29.13 9.78
N PRO A 200 11.82 -28.19 9.89
CA PRO A 200 12.65 -28.06 11.08
C PRO A 200 11.90 -27.53 12.32
N PHE A 201 10.79 -26.82 12.11
CA PHE A 201 10.08 -26.06 13.13
C PHE A 201 8.85 -26.80 13.68
N VAL A 202 8.11 -27.46 12.78
CA VAL A 202 6.78 -28.02 13.08
C VAL A 202 6.76 -29.51 12.73
N ARG A 203 6.17 -30.31 13.61
CA ARG A 203 5.96 -31.75 13.44
C ARG A 203 4.53 -32.03 12.98
N LYS A 204 4.26 -33.25 12.52
CA LYS A 204 2.89 -33.69 12.20
C LYS A 204 2.02 -33.59 13.45
N PRO A 205 0.82 -33.02 13.34
CA PRO A 205 -0.05 -32.84 14.48
C PRO A 205 -0.78 -34.14 14.86
N ASP A 206 -1.14 -34.24 16.13
CA ASP A 206 -2.22 -35.14 16.52
C ASP A 206 -3.56 -34.39 16.35
N ILE A 207 -4.24 -34.68 15.24
CA ILE A 207 -5.46 -33.98 14.83
C ILE A 207 -6.54 -34.02 15.90
N ARG A 208 -6.58 -35.09 16.74
CA ARG A 208 -7.61 -35.26 17.76
C ARG A 208 -7.47 -34.27 18.94
N GLN A 209 -6.29 -33.70 19.13
CA GLN A 209 -6.02 -32.73 20.20
C GLN A 209 -6.18 -31.28 19.76
N LEU A 210 -6.34 -31.03 18.46
CA LEU A 210 -6.45 -29.68 17.92
C LEU A 210 -7.84 -29.09 18.12
N LYS A 211 -7.88 -27.83 18.51
CA LYS A 211 -9.10 -27.04 18.72
C LYS A 211 -9.07 -25.72 17.93
N PRO A 212 -9.14 -25.76 16.58
CA PRO A 212 -9.00 -24.57 15.74
C PRO A 212 -9.99 -23.44 16.09
N LEU A 213 -11.24 -23.81 16.37
CA LEU A 213 -12.32 -22.84 16.64
C LEU A 213 -12.11 -22.01 17.93
N ARG A 214 -11.23 -22.43 18.83
CA ARG A 214 -10.92 -21.61 20.03
C ARG A 214 -10.29 -20.26 19.67
N HIS A 215 -9.61 -20.19 18.52
CA HIS A 215 -8.94 -18.97 18.04
C HIS A 215 -9.88 -18.02 17.31
N LEU A 216 -11.09 -18.46 16.94
CA LEU A 216 -12.03 -17.69 16.12
C LEU A 216 -12.37 -16.33 16.74
N LYS A 217 -12.64 -16.28 18.04
CA LYS A 217 -12.98 -15.02 18.71
C LYS A 217 -11.83 -14.02 18.69
N GLU A 218 -10.63 -14.49 18.91
CA GLU A 218 -9.43 -13.65 18.94
C GLU A 218 -9.05 -13.16 17.53
N THR A 219 -9.15 -14.02 16.51
CA THR A 219 -8.88 -13.61 15.12
C THR A 219 -9.85 -12.53 14.64
N LEU A 220 -11.13 -12.58 15.06
CA LEU A 220 -12.12 -11.55 14.74
C LEU A 220 -11.73 -10.16 15.27
N VAL A 221 -11.03 -10.07 16.40
CA VAL A 221 -10.52 -8.79 16.94
C VAL A 221 -9.53 -8.13 15.97
N TYR A 222 -8.71 -8.94 15.27
CA TYR A 222 -7.77 -8.46 14.25
C TYR A 222 -8.43 -8.25 12.89
N PHE A 223 -9.48 -9.00 12.61
CA PHE A 223 -10.21 -8.95 11.35
C PHE A 223 -11.01 -7.66 11.16
N ILE A 224 -11.74 -7.21 12.21
CA ILE A 224 -12.60 -6.02 12.12
C ILE A 224 -11.85 -4.76 11.68
N PRO A 225 -10.68 -4.40 12.24
CA PRO A 225 -9.92 -3.26 11.74
C PRO A 225 -9.41 -3.44 10.29
N THR A 226 -9.05 -4.67 9.93
CA THR A 226 -8.58 -4.98 8.57
C THR A 226 -9.69 -4.80 7.54
N ILE A 227 -10.91 -5.28 7.83
CA ILE A 227 -12.08 -5.04 6.96
C ILE A 227 -12.32 -3.55 6.77
N ALA A 228 -12.35 -2.78 7.86
CA ALA A 228 -12.68 -1.37 7.80
C ALA A 228 -11.75 -0.58 6.85
N THR A 229 -10.47 -0.94 6.81
CA THR A 229 -9.49 -0.28 5.94
C THR A 229 -9.46 -0.87 4.52
N SER A 230 -9.58 -2.18 4.38
CA SER A 230 -9.43 -2.85 3.08
C SER A 230 -10.68 -2.73 2.21
N VAL A 231 -11.87 -2.83 2.80
CA VAL A 231 -13.14 -2.72 2.04
C VAL A 231 -13.22 -1.37 1.35
N TYR A 232 -12.92 -0.31 2.06
CA TYR A 232 -12.97 1.04 1.49
C TYR A 232 -11.97 1.25 0.34
N THR A 233 -10.76 0.67 0.39
CA THR A 233 -9.76 0.82 -0.68
C THR A 233 -10.07 -0.02 -1.93
N ILE A 234 -10.86 -1.08 -1.77
CA ILE A 234 -11.26 -1.98 -2.86
C ILE A 234 -12.59 -1.53 -3.48
N LEU A 235 -13.45 -0.91 -2.68
CA LEU A 235 -14.83 -0.58 -3.00
C LEU A 235 -14.96 0.28 -4.26
N ASP A 236 -14.09 1.27 -4.43
CA ASP A 236 -14.09 2.16 -5.60
C ASP A 236 -14.01 1.35 -6.91
N LYS A 237 -13.12 0.36 -6.98
CA LYS A 237 -12.90 -0.47 -8.17
C LYS A 237 -14.10 -1.38 -8.46
N THR A 238 -14.70 -1.92 -7.40
CA THR A 238 -15.88 -2.77 -7.52
C THR A 238 -17.10 -1.98 -7.96
N MET A 239 -17.35 -0.83 -7.32
CA MET A 239 -18.47 0.05 -7.69
C MET A 239 -18.29 0.64 -9.09
N LEU A 240 -17.07 0.99 -9.46
CA LEU A 240 -16.76 1.47 -10.80
C LEU A 240 -17.11 0.41 -11.85
N GLY A 241 -16.74 -0.86 -11.63
CA GLY A 241 -17.11 -1.96 -12.53
C GLY A 241 -18.61 -2.24 -12.61
N TRP A 242 -19.39 -1.90 -11.56
CA TRP A 242 -20.85 -2.07 -11.57
C TRP A 242 -21.60 -0.93 -12.27
N PHE A 243 -21.10 0.31 -12.15
CA PHE A 243 -21.86 1.51 -12.56
C PHE A 243 -21.39 2.13 -13.87
N THR A 244 -20.40 1.55 -14.57
CA THR A 244 -19.87 2.10 -15.83
C THR A 244 -20.50 1.47 -17.08
N ASP A 245 -21.64 0.83 -16.97
CA ASP A 245 -22.45 0.30 -18.09
C ASP A 245 -21.63 -0.46 -19.16
N GLY A 246 -20.64 -1.26 -18.71
CA GLY A 246 -19.79 -2.07 -19.56
C GLY A 246 -18.52 -1.38 -20.08
N ASP A 247 -18.29 -0.11 -19.79
CA ASP A 247 -17.00 0.57 -20.08
C ASP A 247 -15.91 0.10 -19.11
N LYS A 248 -15.26 -0.98 -19.48
CA LYS A 248 -14.23 -1.66 -18.68
C LYS A 248 -12.96 -0.82 -18.55
N SER A 249 -12.72 0.11 -19.48
CA SER A 249 -11.53 0.95 -19.49
C SER A 249 -11.45 1.89 -18.28
N GLN A 250 -12.60 2.28 -17.69
CA GLN A 250 -12.65 3.16 -16.53
C GLN A 250 -11.91 2.60 -15.32
N ASN A 251 -12.05 1.30 -15.06
CA ASN A 251 -11.28 0.64 -14.00
C ASN A 251 -9.78 0.62 -14.33
N GLY A 252 -9.42 0.47 -15.61
CA GLY A 252 -8.02 0.52 -16.07
C GLY A 252 -7.38 1.89 -15.86
N TYR A 253 -8.11 2.96 -16.18
CA TYR A 253 -7.66 4.33 -15.94
C TYR A 253 -7.50 4.61 -14.44
N TYR A 254 -8.48 4.21 -13.63
CA TYR A 254 -8.46 4.37 -12.19
C TYR A 254 -7.33 3.59 -11.53
N GLU A 255 -7.07 2.35 -11.99
CA GLU A 255 -5.97 1.49 -11.50
C GLU A 255 -4.62 2.19 -11.62
N TYR A 256 -4.29 2.73 -12.79
CA TYR A 256 -2.99 3.37 -12.99
C TYR A 256 -2.90 4.74 -12.33
N ALA A 257 -3.94 5.56 -12.36
CA ALA A 257 -3.92 6.86 -11.68
C ALA A 257 -3.70 6.70 -10.17
N THR A 258 -4.45 5.80 -9.53
CA THR A 258 -4.29 5.49 -8.10
C THR A 258 -2.98 4.75 -7.81
N GLY A 259 -2.51 3.91 -8.73
CA GLY A 259 -1.22 3.24 -8.65
C GLY A 259 -0.06 4.24 -8.53
N PHE A 260 -0.01 5.28 -9.36
CA PHE A 260 1.03 6.33 -9.29
C PHE A 260 0.95 7.13 -7.98
N VAL A 261 -0.25 7.44 -7.52
CA VAL A 261 -0.45 8.09 -6.21
C VAL A 261 0.06 7.19 -5.08
N ASN A 262 -0.26 5.90 -5.11
CA ASN A 262 0.18 4.94 -4.09
C ASN A 262 1.71 4.79 -4.05
N MET A 263 2.36 4.73 -5.20
CA MET A 263 3.83 4.72 -5.29
C MET A 263 4.44 5.99 -4.69
N SER A 264 3.84 7.14 -4.98
CA SER A 264 4.32 8.44 -4.49
C SER A 264 4.21 8.60 -2.98
N LYS A 265 3.19 7.99 -2.36
CA LYS A 265 2.98 8.01 -0.90
C LYS A 265 4.02 7.21 -0.10
N ILE A 266 4.69 6.23 -0.70
CA ILE A 266 5.58 5.29 0.01
C ILE A 266 6.66 6.03 0.81
N LEU A 267 7.25 7.09 0.28
CA LEU A 267 8.28 7.87 0.96
C LEU A 267 7.75 8.51 2.25
N ILE A 268 6.55 9.09 2.19
CA ILE A 268 5.91 9.76 3.33
C ILE A 268 5.50 8.73 4.38
N MET A 269 4.89 7.62 3.96
CA MET A 269 4.45 6.56 4.86
C MET A 269 5.62 5.86 5.55
N SER A 270 6.74 5.67 4.84
CA SER A 270 7.96 5.11 5.43
C SER A 270 8.52 5.99 6.54
N PHE A 271 8.54 7.32 6.34
CA PHE A 271 8.93 8.28 7.38
C PHE A 271 7.98 8.22 8.58
N ASN A 272 6.67 8.24 8.33
CA ASN A 272 5.64 8.17 9.38
C ASN A 272 5.78 6.89 10.22
N ALA A 273 6.07 5.75 9.60
CA ALA A 273 6.27 4.48 10.30
C ALA A 273 7.46 4.53 11.27
N VAL A 274 8.59 5.11 10.86
CA VAL A 274 9.76 5.30 11.74
C VAL A 274 9.44 6.23 12.91
N MET A 275 8.78 7.35 12.62
CA MET A 275 8.42 8.33 13.66
C MET A 275 7.38 7.80 14.64
N SER A 276 6.45 6.96 14.19
CA SER A 276 5.41 6.35 15.03
C SER A 276 6.00 5.57 16.21
N ALA A 277 7.06 4.78 15.99
CA ALA A 277 7.73 4.04 17.05
C ALA A 277 8.33 4.99 18.10
N ARG A 278 8.96 6.08 17.68
CA ARG A 278 9.54 7.09 18.58
C ARG A 278 8.45 7.83 19.36
N MET A 279 7.34 8.18 18.70
CA MET A 279 6.20 8.85 19.33
C MET A 279 5.55 7.97 20.38
N SER A 280 5.37 6.68 20.11
CA SER A 280 4.83 5.71 21.06
C SER A 280 5.68 5.64 22.33
N TYR A 281 7.00 5.65 22.20
CA TYR A 281 7.92 5.71 23.36
C TYR A 281 7.73 6.99 24.18
N LEU A 282 7.66 8.17 23.53
CA LEU A 282 7.53 9.46 24.20
C LEU A 282 6.18 9.59 24.92
N PHE A 283 5.09 9.12 24.30
CA PHE A 283 3.78 9.07 24.96
C PHE A 283 3.79 8.15 26.18
N GLY A 284 4.39 6.96 26.06
CA GLY A 284 4.52 6.02 27.18
C GLY A 284 5.37 6.56 28.33
N ALA A 285 6.37 7.41 28.04
CA ALA A 285 7.20 8.09 29.03
C ALA A 285 6.57 9.38 29.60
N GLY A 286 5.38 9.78 29.16
CA GLY A 286 4.71 11.01 29.59
C GLY A 286 5.35 12.32 29.12
N LYS A 287 6.27 12.28 28.16
CA LYS A 287 7.07 13.43 27.68
C LYS A 287 6.31 14.25 26.63
N LEU A 288 5.18 14.84 26.99
CA LEU A 288 4.27 15.51 26.06
C LEU A 288 4.88 16.71 25.32
N ASP A 289 5.82 17.42 25.92
CA ASP A 289 6.49 18.56 25.26
C ASP A 289 7.45 18.10 24.18
N GLU A 290 8.21 17.00 24.41
CA GLU A 290 9.00 16.36 23.36
C GLU A 290 8.09 15.81 22.24
N VAL A 291 6.92 15.27 22.57
CA VAL A 291 5.91 14.84 21.57
C VAL A 291 5.52 15.99 20.67
N ARG A 292 5.16 17.16 21.26
CA ARG A 292 4.76 18.35 20.48
C ARG A 292 5.90 18.85 19.57
N GLU A 293 7.12 18.88 20.07
CA GLU A 293 8.29 19.31 19.29
C GLU A 293 8.56 18.33 18.12
N ARG A 294 8.58 17.04 18.38
CA ARG A 294 8.81 16.01 17.35
C ARG A 294 7.71 16.00 16.31
N LEU A 295 6.47 16.15 16.74
CA LEU A 295 5.33 16.20 15.85
C LEU A 295 5.40 17.40 14.89
N ARG A 296 5.79 18.58 15.39
CA ARG A 296 6.01 19.78 14.55
C ARG A 296 7.06 19.49 13.46
N GLY A 297 8.16 18.85 13.85
CA GLY A 297 9.19 18.42 12.89
C GLY A 297 8.67 17.39 11.87
N SER A 298 7.83 16.44 12.30
CA SER A 298 7.21 15.46 11.42
C SER A 298 6.25 16.10 10.42
N LEU A 299 5.36 16.98 10.88
CA LEU A 299 4.43 17.71 10.01
C LEU A 299 5.19 18.59 9.02
N ASP A 300 6.24 19.25 9.49
CA ASP A 300 7.12 20.06 8.67
C ASP A 300 7.75 19.24 7.54
N PHE A 301 8.28 18.06 7.84
CA PHE A 301 8.85 17.14 6.86
C PHE A 301 7.80 16.54 5.91
N VAL A 302 6.66 16.09 6.42
CA VAL A 302 5.56 15.54 5.62
C VAL A 302 5.05 16.58 4.61
N LEU A 303 4.81 17.82 5.04
CA LEU A 303 4.35 18.90 4.17
C LEU A 303 5.43 19.30 3.13
N LEU A 304 6.71 19.29 3.53
CA LEU A 304 7.84 19.58 2.63
C LEU A 304 7.88 18.61 1.44
N LEU A 305 7.53 17.34 1.67
CA LEU A 305 7.52 16.31 0.63
C LEU A 305 6.16 16.19 -0.07
N ALA A 306 5.06 16.17 0.68
CA ALA A 306 3.74 15.88 0.13
C ALA A 306 3.26 16.95 -0.85
N ILE A 307 3.53 18.23 -0.58
CA ILE A 307 3.10 19.34 -1.46
C ILE A 307 3.77 19.26 -2.83
N PRO A 308 5.12 19.19 -2.95
CA PRO A 308 5.75 19.10 -4.26
C PRO A 308 5.46 17.78 -4.97
N ILE A 309 5.29 16.66 -4.25
CA ILE A 309 4.92 15.38 -4.88
C ILE A 309 3.50 15.49 -5.48
N THR A 310 2.53 16.05 -4.75
CA THR A 310 1.16 16.26 -5.22
C THR A 310 1.14 17.11 -6.50
N LEU A 311 1.77 18.27 -6.47
CA LEU A 311 1.77 19.22 -7.58
C LEU A 311 2.71 18.77 -8.70
N GLY A 312 3.83 18.13 -8.38
CA GLY A 312 4.77 17.57 -9.32
C GLY A 312 4.17 16.41 -10.13
N LEU A 313 3.47 15.48 -9.45
CA LEU A 313 2.77 14.38 -10.10
C LEU A 313 1.75 14.88 -11.13
N SER A 314 0.99 15.93 -10.77
CA SER A 314 0.11 16.62 -11.71
C SER A 314 0.89 17.31 -12.84
N GLY A 315 2.00 17.98 -12.53
CA GLY A 315 2.78 18.73 -13.52
C GLY A 315 3.44 17.88 -14.60
N ILE A 316 3.89 16.66 -14.24
CA ILE A 316 4.52 15.73 -15.18
C ILE A 316 3.51 14.89 -15.96
N ALA A 317 2.25 14.78 -15.53
CA ALA A 317 1.29 13.80 -16.04
C ALA A 317 1.16 13.83 -17.57
N ALA A 318 1.06 15.02 -18.18
CA ALA A 318 0.89 15.19 -19.61
C ALA A 318 2.11 14.71 -20.43
N GLY A 319 3.31 14.81 -19.89
CA GLY A 319 4.53 14.31 -20.53
C GLY A 319 4.79 12.84 -20.23
N PHE A 320 4.40 12.37 -19.02
CA PHE A 320 4.69 11.05 -18.52
C PHE A 320 3.76 9.94 -19.05
N VAL A 321 2.44 10.17 -19.00
CA VAL A 321 1.44 9.13 -19.33
C VAL A 321 1.60 8.58 -20.75
N PRO A 322 1.78 9.39 -21.82
CA PRO A 322 1.83 8.86 -23.19
C PRO A 322 3.02 7.94 -23.46
N TRP A 323 4.22 8.28 -22.95
CA TRP A 323 5.37 7.39 -23.17
C TRP A 323 5.37 6.19 -22.21
N PHE A 324 4.82 6.34 -21.01
CA PHE A 324 4.84 5.29 -20.01
C PHE A 324 3.72 4.26 -20.22
N LEU A 325 2.47 4.71 -20.38
CA LEU A 325 1.30 3.84 -20.56
C LEU A 325 0.90 3.66 -22.04
N GLY A 326 1.16 4.64 -22.88
CA GLY A 326 0.69 4.71 -24.28
C GLY A 326 -0.54 5.60 -24.45
N ASP A 327 -0.87 5.94 -25.70
CA ASP A 327 -1.91 6.92 -26.06
C ASP A 327 -3.33 6.49 -25.65
N ALA A 328 -3.60 5.18 -25.55
CA ALA A 328 -4.88 4.68 -25.07
C ALA A 328 -5.22 5.09 -23.63
N TYR A 329 -4.22 5.58 -22.87
CA TYR A 329 -4.38 6.01 -21.47
C TYR A 329 -4.35 7.51 -21.27
N LEU A 330 -4.54 8.31 -22.31
CA LEU A 330 -4.66 9.78 -22.19
C LEU A 330 -5.68 10.24 -21.13
N PRO A 331 -6.84 9.55 -20.93
CA PRO A 331 -7.78 9.89 -19.85
C PRO A 331 -7.20 9.78 -18.42
N VAL A 332 -6.06 9.07 -18.23
CA VAL A 332 -5.36 9.02 -16.94
C VAL A 332 -4.76 10.38 -16.56
N ILE A 333 -4.43 11.24 -17.53
CA ILE A 333 -3.81 12.55 -17.27
C ILE A 333 -4.70 13.42 -16.37
N PRO A 334 -5.94 13.79 -16.78
CA PRO A 334 -6.82 14.57 -15.91
C PRO A 334 -7.24 13.80 -14.66
N LEU A 335 -7.30 12.46 -14.71
CA LEU A 335 -7.60 11.64 -13.54
C LEU A 335 -6.47 11.74 -12.48
N MET A 336 -5.21 11.82 -12.92
CA MET A 336 -4.08 12.08 -12.02
C MET A 336 -4.21 13.44 -11.31
N TYR A 337 -4.75 14.47 -11.95
CA TYR A 337 -4.98 15.77 -11.31
C TYR A 337 -5.98 15.65 -10.16
N VAL A 338 -7.02 14.84 -10.34
CA VAL A 338 -8.02 14.60 -9.31
C VAL A 338 -7.47 13.73 -8.19
N CYS A 339 -6.68 12.71 -8.50
CA CYS A 339 -6.13 11.76 -7.51
C CYS A 339 -4.90 12.31 -6.75
N ALA A 340 -4.11 13.22 -7.34
CA ALA A 340 -2.85 13.68 -6.75
C ALA A 340 -3.00 14.26 -5.32
N PRO A 341 -4.08 15.00 -4.95
CA PRO A 341 -4.29 15.48 -3.59
C PRO A 341 -4.29 14.37 -2.53
N LEU A 342 -4.58 13.12 -2.91
CA LEU A 342 -4.48 11.98 -1.99
C LEU A 342 -3.08 11.81 -1.39
N VAL A 343 -2.01 12.23 -2.08
CA VAL A 343 -0.65 12.16 -1.55
C VAL A 343 -0.52 13.04 -0.30
N LEU A 344 -1.04 14.27 -0.38
CA LEU A 344 -1.00 15.22 0.74
C LEU A 344 -1.95 14.81 1.87
N VAL A 345 -3.20 14.50 1.52
CA VAL A 345 -4.25 14.24 2.51
C VAL A 345 -3.98 12.95 3.26
N VAL A 346 -3.63 11.86 2.57
CA VAL A 346 -3.26 10.58 3.19
C VAL A 346 -1.95 10.69 3.97
N GLY A 347 -0.96 11.43 3.45
CA GLY A 347 0.29 11.69 4.17
C GLY A 347 0.07 12.36 5.51
N LEU A 348 -0.85 13.33 5.57
CA LEU A 348 -1.23 14.02 6.81
C LEU A 348 -2.06 13.11 7.72
N SER A 349 -3.09 12.43 7.20
CA SER A 349 -3.92 11.53 8.02
C SER A 349 -3.10 10.41 8.64
N ASP A 350 -2.17 9.81 7.90
CA ASP A 350 -1.26 8.79 8.41
C ASP A 350 -0.32 9.35 9.50
N CYS A 351 0.23 10.56 9.31
CA CYS A 351 1.03 11.24 10.33
C CYS A 351 0.23 11.44 11.63
N LEU A 352 -0.99 11.96 11.54
CA LEU A 352 -1.85 12.20 12.69
C LEU A 352 -2.29 10.88 13.36
N GLY A 353 -2.70 9.89 12.56
CA GLY A 353 -3.17 8.60 13.04
C GLY A 353 -2.08 7.80 13.75
N SER A 354 -0.92 7.65 13.11
CA SER A 354 0.18 6.81 13.59
C SER A 354 1.03 7.48 14.67
N GLN A 355 1.20 8.79 14.62
CA GLN A 355 2.11 9.50 15.53
C GLN A 355 1.39 10.17 16.73
N ILE A 356 0.06 10.38 16.67
CA ILE A 356 -0.72 10.99 17.74
C ILE A 356 -1.79 10.03 18.24
N LEU A 357 -2.80 9.72 17.40
CA LEU A 357 -4.01 9.07 17.86
C LEU A 357 -3.75 7.65 18.38
N THR A 358 -2.90 6.90 17.71
CA THR A 358 -2.54 5.54 18.12
C THR A 358 -1.75 5.54 19.44
N PRO A 359 -0.65 6.33 19.59
CA PRO A 359 0.10 6.39 20.84
C PRO A 359 -0.68 7.01 22.01
N ALA A 360 -1.58 7.97 21.75
CA ALA A 360 -2.44 8.58 22.76
C ALA A 360 -3.61 7.67 23.22
N GLY A 361 -3.70 6.43 22.73
CA GLY A 361 -4.77 5.50 23.10
C GLY A 361 -6.12 5.77 22.41
N LEU A 362 -6.17 6.65 21.40
CA LEU A 362 -7.38 7.05 20.68
C LEU A 362 -7.70 6.14 19.47
N ARG A 363 -7.23 4.87 19.49
CA ARG A 363 -7.42 3.92 18.38
C ARG A 363 -8.89 3.70 18.02
N ALA A 364 -9.78 3.61 19.00
CA ALA A 364 -11.21 3.42 18.78
C ALA A 364 -11.84 4.62 18.05
N GLN A 365 -11.45 5.84 18.43
CA GLN A 365 -11.92 7.07 17.78
C GLN A 365 -11.36 7.19 16.35
N SER A 366 -10.09 6.85 16.16
CA SER A 366 -9.45 6.78 14.85
C SER A 366 -10.18 5.76 13.96
N GLY A 367 -10.49 4.57 14.47
CA GLY A 367 -11.25 3.56 13.75
C GLY A 367 -12.65 4.05 13.33
N ARG A 368 -13.37 4.76 14.23
CA ARG A 368 -14.68 5.36 13.88
C ARG A 368 -14.55 6.40 12.77
N ALA A 369 -13.50 7.19 12.75
CA ALA A 369 -13.26 8.15 11.69
C ALA A 369 -13.01 7.47 10.34
N ILE A 370 -12.26 6.35 10.30
CA ILE A 370 -12.06 5.54 9.10
C ILE A 370 -13.39 4.97 8.60
N VAL A 371 -14.21 4.40 9.50
CA VAL A 371 -15.55 3.88 9.14
C VAL A 371 -16.43 5.02 8.60
N GLY A 372 -16.41 6.20 9.25
CA GLY A 372 -17.12 7.38 8.75
C GLY A 372 -16.66 7.79 7.34
N GLY A 373 -15.35 7.78 7.10
CA GLY A 373 -14.78 8.03 5.78
C GLY A 373 -15.23 7.00 4.74
N ALA A 374 -15.27 5.72 5.10
CA ALA A 374 -15.77 4.66 4.22
C ALA A 374 -17.25 4.85 3.85
N VAL A 375 -18.08 5.28 4.80
CA VAL A 375 -19.49 5.61 4.54
C VAL A 375 -19.60 6.82 3.61
N VAL A 376 -18.82 7.87 3.84
CA VAL A 376 -18.77 9.04 2.95
C VAL A 376 -18.34 8.65 1.55
N ASN A 377 -17.27 7.84 1.41
CA ASN A 377 -16.80 7.32 0.14
C ASN A 377 -17.89 6.53 -0.58
N PHE A 378 -18.55 5.59 0.11
CA PHE A 378 -19.64 4.79 -0.46
C PHE A 378 -20.79 5.63 -0.99
N ILE A 379 -21.28 6.59 -0.18
CA ILE A 379 -22.38 7.48 -0.58
C ILE A 379 -21.98 8.34 -1.79
N LEU A 380 -20.77 8.91 -1.76
CA LEU A 380 -20.27 9.72 -2.87
C LEU A 380 -20.07 8.90 -4.13
N ASN A 381 -19.59 7.66 -4.02
CA ASN A 381 -19.44 6.75 -5.15
C ASN A 381 -20.81 6.45 -5.81
N LEU A 382 -21.85 6.19 -5.02
CA LEU A 382 -23.22 5.98 -5.53
C LEU A 382 -23.73 7.17 -6.35
N ILE A 383 -23.32 8.38 -6.00
CA ILE A 383 -23.81 9.62 -6.65
C ILE A 383 -22.91 10.00 -7.83
N LEU A 384 -21.57 9.90 -7.65
CA LEU A 384 -20.60 10.46 -8.59
C LEU A 384 -20.18 9.48 -9.67
N ILE A 385 -20.05 8.17 -9.39
CA ILE A 385 -19.62 7.19 -10.40
C ILE A 385 -20.60 7.13 -11.59
N PRO A 386 -21.93 7.07 -11.41
CA PRO A 386 -22.84 7.02 -12.55
C PRO A 386 -22.77 8.25 -13.45
N LYS A 387 -22.32 9.41 -12.93
CA LYS A 387 -22.23 10.68 -13.67
C LYS A 387 -20.84 10.96 -14.25
N PHE A 388 -19.80 10.60 -13.49
CA PHE A 388 -18.42 11.00 -13.77
C PHE A 388 -17.46 9.81 -13.87
N GLN A 389 -17.96 8.58 -13.78
CA GLN A 389 -17.18 7.34 -13.93
C GLN A 389 -15.92 7.35 -13.03
N SER A 390 -14.73 7.06 -13.57
CA SER A 390 -13.47 7.03 -12.82
C SER A 390 -13.11 8.34 -12.11
N TYR A 391 -13.52 9.49 -12.68
CA TYR A 391 -13.36 10.79 -12.02
C TYR A 391 -14.23 10.92 -10.78
N GLY A 392 -15.45 10.35 -10.83
CA GLY A 392 -16.36 10.28 -9.69
C GLY A 392 -15.77 9.47 -8.53
N ALA A 393 -15.22 8.30 -8.83
CA ALA A 393 -14.54 7.46 -7.83
C ALA A 393 -13.32 8.18 -7.21
N ALA A 394 -12.52 8.85 -8.04
CA ALA A 394 -11.36 9.62 -7.58
C ALA A 394 -11.76 10.79 -6.66
N ALA A 395 -12.78 11.54 -7.05
CA ALA A 395 -13.29 12.66 -6.24
C ALA A 395 -13.89 12.18 -4.92
N ALA A 396 -14.61 11.04 -4.92
CA ALA A 396 -15.16 10.42 -3.72
C ALA A 396 -14.06 9.99 -2.76
N SER A 397 -12.98 9.35 -3.27
CA SER A 397 -11.82 8.96 -2.46
C SER A 397 -11.12 10.17 -1.84
N VAL A 398 -10.90 11.25 -2.61
CA VAL A 398 -10.30 12.49 -2.08
C VAL A 398 -11.17 13.11 -0.99
N ALA A 399 -12.49 13.19 -1.21
CA ALA A 399 -13.42 13.74 -0.23
C ALA A 399 -13.47 12.92 1.06
N ALA A 400 -13.47 11.58 0.96
CA ALA A 400 -13.44 10.68 2.10
C ALA A 400 -12.17 10.84 2.93
N GLU A 401 -11.01 10.91 2.28
CA GLU A 401 -9.72 11.11 2.95
C GLU A 401 -9.62 12.50 3.60
N CYS A 402 -10.15 13.54 2.94
CA CYS A 402 -10.29 14.86 3.54
C CYS A 402 -11.16 14.81 4.80
N PHE A 403 -12.28 14.10 4.76
CA PHE A 403 -13.16 13.92 5.91
C PHE A 403 -12.44 13.22 7.08
N ILE A 404 -11.73 12.11 6.81
CA ILE A 404 -10.92 11.40 7.82
C ILE A 404 -9.87 12.34 8.42
N THR A 405 -9.14 13.09 7.58
CA THR A 405 -8.10 14.00 8.01
C THR A 405 -8.64 15.12 8.89
N LEU A 406 -9.79 15.70 8.55
CA LEU A 406 -10.46 16.72 9.35
C LEU A 406 -10.91 16.17 10.72
N LEU A 407 -11.43 14.94 10.76
CA LEU A 407 -11.76 14.28 12.04
C LEU A 407 -10.50 14.03 12.88
N TYR A 408 -9.40 13.60 12.26
CA TYR A 408 -8.13 13.39 12.94
C TYR A 408 -7.56 14.69 13.50
N LEU A 409 -7.65 15.80 12.77
CA LEU A 409 -7.28 17.13 13.26
C LEU A 409 -8.15 17.54 14.44
N ARG A 410 -9.45 17.25 14.39
CA ARG A 410 -10.35 17.56 15.51
C ARG A 410 -10.03 16.73 16.75
N LEU A 411 -9.72 15.45 16.59
CA LEU A 411 -9.31 14.57 17.70
C LEU A 411 -7.94 14.95 18.27
N GLY A 412 -7.02 15.34 17.39
CA GLY A 412 -5.65 15.76 17.75
C GLY A 412 -5.48 17.24 18.06
N LYS A 413 -6.57 18.04 18.28
CA LYS A 413 -6.52 19.51 18.46
C LYS A 413 -5.58 19.99 19.57
N GLY A 414 -5.29 19.17 20.57
CA GLY A 414 -4.32 19.47 21.64
C GLY A 414 -2.85 19.47 21.18
N PHE A 415 -2.58 18.94 19.99
CA PHE A 415 -1.24 18.80 19.42
C PHE A 415 -1.10 19.57 18.10
N VAL A 416 -2.13 19.57 17.25
CA VAL A 416 -2.12 20.18 15.91
C VAL A 416 -3.39 20.99 15.69
N THR A 417 -3.23 22.19 15.11
CA THR A 417 -4.34 23.07 14.75
C THR A 417 -4.22 23.49 13.27
N LEU A 418 -5.33 23.87 12.64
CA LEU A 418 -5.33 24.37 11.26
C LEU A 418 -4.42 25.61 11.06
N PRO A 419 -4.37 26.60 11.95
CA PRO A 419 -3.42 27.70 11.83
C PRO A 419 -1.97 27.27 11.86
N LEU A 420 -1.64 26.23 12.64
CA LEU A 420 -0.30 25.65 12.69
C LEU A 420 0.06 25.00 11.35
N LEU A 421 -0.84 24.21 10.77
CA LEU A 421 -0.63 23.60 9.44
C LEU A 421 -0.47 24.68 8.37
N TRP A 422 -1.30 25.73 8.38
CA TRP A 422 -1.18 26.83 7.45
C TRP A 422 0.18 27.55 7.56
N LYS A 423 0.66 27.77 8.76
CA LYS A 423 1.99 28.36 9.02
C LYS A 423 3.12 27.60 8.34
N TYR A 424 3.04 26.26 8.30
CA TYR A 424 4.05 25.42 7.63
C TYR A 424 3.80 25.24 6.14
N SER A 425 2.56 25.40 5.67
CA SER A 425 2.17 25.03 4.30
C SER A 425 2.27 26.16 3.29
N TRP A 426 1.95 27.41 3.66
CA TRP A 426 1.73 28.50 2.69
C TRP A 426 2.94 28.79 1.79
N ARG A 427 4.17 28.80 2.35
CA ARG A 427 5.41 28.99 1.55
C ARG A 427 5.61 27.85 0.58
N ARG A 428 5.36 26.64 1.02
CA ARG A 428 5.49 25.40 0.23
C ARG A 428 4.43 25.30 -0.83
N LEU A 429 3.22 25.77 -0.56
CA LEU A 429 2.15 25.88 -1.57
C LEU A 429 2.54 26.85 -2.69
N ILE A 430 3.05 28.04 -2.34
CA ILE A 430 3.55 28.98 -3.36
C ILE A 430 4.69 28.34 -4.16
N ALA A 431 5.69 27.77 -3.49
CA ALA A 431 6.80 27.12 -4.17
C ALA A 431 6.33 25.94 -5.04
N GLY A 432 5.39 25.16 -4.56
CA GLY A 432 4.79 24.03 -5.29
C GLY A 432 4.00 24.48 -6.52
N VAL A 433 3.20 25.55 -6.41
CA VAL A 433 2.46 26.10 -7.56
C VAL A 433 3.41 26.65 -8.62
N CYS A 434 4.43 27.41 -8.23
CA CYS A 434 5.45 27.87 -9.17
C CYS A 434 6.20 26.71 -9.84
N MET A 435 6.55 25.67 -9.06
CA MET A 435 7.12 24.44 -9.58
C MET A 435 6.17 23.77 -10.59
N PHE A 436 4.90 23.59 -10.25
CA PHE A 436 3.89 23.00 -11.13
C PHE A 436 3.82 23.75 -12.48
N ILE A 437 3.70 25.09 -12.44
CA ILE A 437 3.65 25.90 -13.64
C ILE A 437 4.93 25.71 -14.47
N SER A 438 6.10 25.79 -13.84
CA SER A 438 7.39 25.64 -14.54
C SER A 438 7.52 24.24 -15.17
N VAL A 439 7.15 23.18 -14.45
CA VAL A 439 7.19 21.80 -14.93
C VAL A 439 6.20 21.57 -16.06
N ALA A 440 4.98 22.12 -15.97
CA ALA A 440 3.96 21.99 -17.01
C ALA A 440 4.33 22.74 -18.30
N VAL A 441 4.86 23.95 -18.18
CA VAL A 441 5.34 24.75 -19.34
C VAL A 441 6.55 24.07 -19.98
N LEU A 442 7.55 23.70 -19.18
CA LEU A 442 8.74 22.98 -19.66
C LEU A 442 8.35 21.69 -20.37
N GLY A 443 7.44 20.90 -19.78
CA GLY A 443 6.98 19.66 -20.38
C GLY A 443 6.34 19.86 -21.74
N ARG A 444 5.44 20.85 -21.88
CA ARG A 444 4.82 21.17 -23.17
C ARG A 444 5.86 21.58 -24.23
N THR A 445 6.87 22.34 -23.85
CA THR A 445 7.95 22.78 -24.75
C THR A 445 8.83 21.63 -25.17
N LEU A 446 9.28 20.81 -24.20
CA LEU A 446 10.17 19.69 -24.46
C LEU A 446 9.48 18.56 -25.26
N VAL A 447 8.20 18.30 -25.01
CA VAL A 447 7.42 17.33 -25.79
C VAL A 447 7.30 17.77 -27.25
N LYS A 448 7.15 19.07 -27.53
CA LYS A 448 7.15 19.59 -28.89
C LYS A 448 8.50 19.44 -29.60
N LEU A 449 9.61 19.50 -28.86
CA LEU A 449 10.97 19.43 -29.41
C LEU A 449 11.49 18.00 -29.53
N TRP A 450 11.25 17.15 -28.50
CA TRP A 450 11.86 15.83 -28.35
C TRP A 450 10.84 14.68 -28.32
N GLY A 451 9.54 14.98 -28.45
CA GLY A 451 8.47 14.01 -28.30
C GLY A 451 8.30 13.53 -26.85
N TYR A 452 7.40 12.57 -26.68
CA TYR A 452 7.18 11.92 -25.38
C TYR A 452 8.32 10.95 -25.07
N SER A 453 9.08 11.20 -24.02
CA SER A 453 10.23 10.36 -23.66
C SER A 453 10.54 10.37 -22.16
N PRO A 454 11.21 9.31 -21.64
CA PRO A 454 11.70 9.28 -20.26
C PRO A 454 12.58 10.48 -19.93
N ALA A 455 13.45 10.92 -20.88
CA ALA A 455 14.37 12.03 -20.68
C ALA A 455 13.62 13.34 -20.37
N VAL A 456 12.51 13.61 -21.06
CA VAL A 456 11.65 14.77 -20.78
C VAL A 456 11.11 14.72 -19.36
N THR A 457 10.60 13.57 -18.93
CA THR A 457 10.04 13.40 -17.57
C THR A 457 11.11 13.58 -16.50
N PHE A 458 12.30 12.97 -16.65
CA PHE A 458 13.37 13.13 -15.68
C PHE A 458 13.89 14.56 -15.61
N LEU A 459 13.98 15.26 -16.76
CA LEU A 459 14.33 16.68 -16.80
C LEU A 459 13.28 17.55 -16.10
N GLN A 460 11.98 17.26 -16.31
CA GLN A 460 10.89 17.92 -15.61
C GLN A 460 11.00 17.74 -14.09
N ILE A 461 11.28 16.53 -13.62
CA ILE A 461 11.47 16.24 -12.19
C ILE A 461 12.67 17.01 -11.63
N GLY A 462 13.81 16.99 -12.34
CA GLY A 462 15.02 17.70 -11.92
C GLY A 462 14.83 19.20 -11.83
N VAL A 463 14.28 19.82 -12.90
CA VAL A 463 13.95 21.25 -12.90
C VAL A 463 12.90 21.59 -11.83
N GLY A 464 11.89 20.75 -11.68
CA GLY A 464 10.89 20.92 -10.62
C GLY A 464 11.51 20.97 -9.22
N ALA A 465 12.39 20.04 -8.91
CA ALA A 465 13.10 20.00 -7.63
C ALA A 465 13.95 21.25 -7.39
N VAL A 466 14.66 21.70 -8.42
CA VAL A 466 15.50 22.93 -8.36
C VAL A 466 14.62 24.17 -8.15
N VAL A 467 13.53 24.32 -8.93
CA VAL A 467 12.63 25.47 -8.80
C VAL A 467 11.97 25.49 -7.41
N TYR A 468 11.48 24.35 -6.95
CA TYR A 468 10.88 24.24 -5.61
C TYR A 468 11.87 24.64 -4.51
N GLY A 469 13.09 24.09 -4.56
CA GLY A 469 14.15 24.41 -3.60
C GLY A 469 14.56 25.89 -3.63
N MET A 470 14.75 26.47 -4.82
CA MET A 470 15.09 27.88 -4.97
C MET A 470 14.03 28.81 -4.39
N ILE A 471 12.75 28.55 -4.68
CA ILE A 471 11.66 29.39 -4.15
C ILE A 471 11.56 29.26 -2.62
N LEU A 472 11.76 28.08 -2.06
CA LEU A 472 11.80 27.91 -0.60
C LEU A 472 12.96 28.68 0.04
N LEU A 473 14.12 28.74 -0.63
CA LEU A 473 15.26 29.56 -0.19
C LEU A 473 14.93 31.06 -0.23
N VAL A 474 14.32 31.56 -1.31
CA VAL A 474 13.88 32.95 -1.45
C VAL A 474 12.84 33.32 -0.40
N LEU A 475 11.86 32.43 -0.17
CA LEU A 475 10.80 32.62 0.84
C LEU A 475 11.30 32.37 2.28
N ARG A 476 12.56 32.00 2.44
CA ARG A 476 13.19 31.68 3.75
C ARG A 476 12.34 30.67 4.53
N ASP A 477 12.04 29.50 3.90
CA ASP A 477 11.34 28.44 4.61
C ASP A 477 12.13 27.99 5.85
N PRO A 478 11.52 27.96 7.05
CA PRO A 478 12.24 27.74 8.31
C PRO A 478 13.01 26.40 8.35
N PHE A 479 12.50 25.36 7.70
CA PHE A 479 13.15 24.06 7.68
C PHE A 479 14.40 24.09 6.80
N ILE A 480 14.30 24.59 5.58
CA ILE A 480 15.42 24.70 4.62
C ILE A 480 16.45 25.69 5.14
N TRP A 481 16.02 26.85 5.63
CA TRP A 481 16.93 27.90 6.15
C TRP A 481 17.79 27.39 7.30
N LYS A 482 17.19 26.63 8.24
CA LYS A 482 17.93 26.02 9.34
C LYS A 482 19.00 25.02 8.88
N GLN A 483 18.80 24.32 7.78
CA GLN A 483 19.82 23.43 7.21
C GLN A 483 20.94 24.22 6.55
N VAL A 484 20.61 25.28 5.82
CA VAL A 484 21.60 26.18 5.19
C VAL A 484 22.48 26.84 6.27
N GLU A 485 21.90 27.37 7.34
CA GLU A 485 22.67 27.95 8.47
C GLU A 485 23.63 26.94 9.12
N ARG A 486 23.18 25.67 9.24
CA ARG A 486 24.05 24.61 9.77
C ARG A 486 25.24 24.31 8.86
N ILE A 487 25.04 24.33 7.55
CA ILE A 487 26.12 24.12 6.57
C ILE A 487 27.11 25.28 6.61
N ILE A 488 26.59 26.51 6.61
CA ILE A 488 27.43 27.73 6.66
C ILE A 488 28.26 27.76 7.95
N LYS A 489 27.62 27.55 9.12
CA LYS A 489 28.33 27.51 10.42
C LYS A 489 29.37 26.37 10.51
N LYS A 490 29.17 25.27 9.79
CA LYS A 490 30.11 24.16 9.77
C LYS A 490 31.35 24.46 8.91
N GLN A 491 31.22 25.36 7.93
CA GLN A 491 32.36 25.85 7.11
C GLN A 491 33.17 26.95 7.82
N GLU A 492 32.61 27.63 8.83
CA GLU A 492 33.36 28.60 9.66
C GLU A 492 34.28 27.93 10.72
N TYR A 493 34.13 26.59 10.91
CA TYR A 493 34.93 25.81 11.86
C TYR A 493 35.89 24.81 11.18
N VAL A 494 36.09 24.88 9.85
CA VAL A 494 37.12 24.18 9.07
C VAL A 494 38.10 25.19 8.46
#